data_a57b336979a9f858f6a62a25222fba47
#
_entry.id   a57b336979a9f858f6a62a25222fba47
#
_cell.length_a   1.000
_cell.length_b   1.000
_cell.length_c   1.000
_cell.angle_alpha   90.00
_cell.angle_beta   90.00
_cell.angle_gamma   90.00
#
_symmetry.space_group_name_H-M   'P 1'
#
loop_
_entity.id
_entity.type
_entity.pdbx_description
1 polymer ?
#
loop_
_entity_poly.entity_id
_entity_poly.type
_entity_poly.pdbx_seq_one_letter_code
_entity_poly.pdbx_strand_id
1 'polypeptide(L)'
;MSSTQQFLVIGGLVLLSLLALNFYRASDIQYNMKYENEATITATSIAQSTFEEMSTKAFDEVTTDWKTDSQDSLTLTASFGPDSAETTRTLFDDIDDYHGYYFVDSTMNLGKFNVSIIINYVVPSNPNTISSTRTFTKKATIFINNSYLKNQLQYIYAYSY
;
A
#
# COMPACT_ATOMS: atom_id res chain seq x y z
N MET A 1 -36.14 44.30 30.44
CA MET A 1 -36.01 43.98 29.01
C MET A 1 -37.37 43.62 28.48
N SER A 2 -37.78 44.15 27.33
CA SER A 2 -39.03 43.74 26.70
C SER A 2 -38.92 42.29 26.20
N SER A 3 -40.06 41.60 26.14
CA SER A 3 -40.10 40.23 25.63
C SER A 3 -39.47 40.11 24.25
N THR A 4 -39.63 41.09 23.39
CA THR A 4 -39.02 41.17 22.05
C THR A 4 -37.46 41.20 22.11
N GLN A 5 -36.87 41.90 23.06
CA GLN A 5 -35.41 41.95 23.27
C GLN A 5 -34.89 40.56 23.72
N GLN A 6 -35.64 39.85 24.59
CA GLN A 6 -35.26 38.52 25.03
C GLN A 6 -35.29 37.52 23.86
N PHE A 7 -36.29 37.56 22.99
CA PHE A 7 -36.36 36.72 21.81
C PHE A 7 -35.23 36.98 20.84
N LEU A 8 -34.84 38.22 20.63
CA LEU A 8 -33.69 38.59 19.80
C LEU A 8 -32.36 38.05 20.34
N VAL A 9 -32.16 38.14 21.66
CA VAL A 9 -30.96 37.62 22.30
C VAL A 9 -30.91 36.09 22.21
N ILE A 10 -32.02 35.41 22.50
CA ILE A 10 -32.10 33.94 22.39
C ILE A 10 -31.88 33.51 20.94
N GLY A 11 -32.51 34.15 19.97
CA GLY A 11 -32.32 33.87 18.54
C GLY A 11 -30.87 34.07 18.10
N GLY A 12 -30.23 35.14 18.56
CA GLY A 12 -28.80 35.41 18.31
C GLY A 12 -27.88 34.33 18.88
N LEU A 13 -28.14 33.85 20.10
CA LEU A 13 -27.37 32.80 20.74
C LEU A 13 -27.53 31.46 20.01
N VAL A 14 -28.74 31.13 19.55
CA VAL A 14 -29.01 29.92 18.76
C VAL A 14 -28.26 29.95 17.43
N LEU A 15 -28.31 31.11 16.72
CA LEU A 15 -27.57 31.28 15.46
C LEU A 15 -26.05 31.14 15.66
N LEU A 16 -25.53 31.79 16.71
CA LEU A 16 -24.11 31.71 17.05
C LEU A 16 -23.68 30.26 17.33
N SER A 17 -24.50 29.51 18.08
CA SER A 17 -24.25 28.10 18.39
C SER A 17 -24.25 27.23 17.14
N LEU A 18 -25.17 27.46 16.22
CA LEU A 18 -25.22 26.75 14.93
C LEU A 18 -24.00 27.04 14.06
N LEU A 19 -23.54 28.31 14.02
CA LEU A 19 -22.33 28.69 13.30
C LEU A 19 -21.08 28.04 13.90
N ALA A 20 -20.97 28.05 15.24
CA ALA A 20 -19.87 27.41 15.93
C ALA A 20 -19.84 25.90 15.66
N LEU A 21 -20.98 25.21 15.69
CA LEU A 21 -21.06 23.80 15.37
C LEU A 21 -20.65 23.49 13.91
N ASN A 22 -21.09 24.30 12.96
CA ASN A 22 -20.71 24.13 11.57
C ASN A 22 -19.22 24.36 11.35
N PHE A 23 -18.63 25.36 12.01
CA PHE A 23 -17.19 25.60 11.98
C PHE A 23 -16.39 24.42 12.56
N TYR A 24 -16.83 23.88 13.70
CA TYR A 24 -16.19 22.70 14.31
C TYR A 24 -16.21 21.50 13.38
N ARG A 25 -17.36 21.19 12.77
CA ARG A 25 -17.49 20.10 11.81
C ARG A 25 -16.62 20.27 10.59
N ALA A 26 -16.57 21.50 10.04
CA ALA A 26 -15.72 21.79 8.90
C ALA A 26 -14.23 21.62 9.22
N SER A 27 -13.80 22.06 10.41
CA SER A 27 -12.43 21.88 10.87
C SER A 27 -12.06 20.42 11.06
N ASP A 28 -12.93 19.62 11.68
CA ASP A 28 -12.70 18.18 11.89
C ASP A 28 -12.56 17.43 10.56
N ILE A 29 -13.41 17.74 9.58
CA ILE A 29 -13.32 17.16 8.23
C ILE A 29 -11.97 17.52 7.58
N GLN A 30 -11.52 18.77 7.70
CA GLN A 30 -10.24 19.19 7.12
C GLN A 30 -9.04 18.47 7.77
N TYR A 31 -9.05 18.30 9.09
CA TYR A 31 -8.02 17.54 9.79
C TYR A 31 -7.94 16.08 9.32
N ASN A 32 -9.08 15.42 9.24
CA ASN A 32 -9.14 14.03 8.80
C ASN A 32 -8.65 13.88 7.35
N MET A 33 -9.07 14.77 6.44
CA MET A 33 -8.60 14.78 5.05
C MET A 33 -7.10 15.04 4.94
N LYS A 34 -6.54 15.92 5.78
CA LYS A 34 -5.10 16.19 5.80
C LYS A 34 -4.31 14.93 6.14
N TYR A 35 -4.64 14.25 7.23
CA TYR A 35 -3.95 13.03 7.65
C TYR A 35 -4.14 11.88 6.66
N GLU A 36 -5.31 11.74 6.05
CA GLU A 36 -5.56 10.75 4.99
C GLU A 36 -4.67 11.00 3.77
N ASN A 37 -4.55 12.27 3.33
CA ASN A 37 -3.68 12.64 2.22
C ASN A 37 -2.20 12.39 2.53
N GLU A 38 -1.74 12.79 3.71
CA GLU A 38 -0.36 12.55 4.14
C GLU A 38 -0.06 11.05 4.24
N ALA A 39 -0.99 10.26 4.76
CA ALA A 39 -0.87 8.80 4.82
C ALA A 39 -0.84 8.17 3.43
N THR A 40 -1.66 8.67 2.50
CA THR A 40 -1.67 8.18 1.11
C THR A 40 -0.34 8.47 0.40
N ILE A 41 0.21 9.67 0.55
CA ILE A 41 1.51 10.05 -0.01
C ILE A 41 2.62 9.17 0.57
N THR A 42 2.62 8.98 1.89
CA THR A 42 3.60 8.13 2.57
C THR A 42 3.50 6.67 2.11
N ALA A 43 2.29 6.12 2.04
CA ALA A 43 2.06 4.77 1.53
C ALA A 43 2.55 4.61 0.08
N THR A 44 2.31 5.61 -0.77
CA THR A 44 2.84 5.62 -2.15
C THR A 44 4.37 5.59 -2.17
N SER A 45 5.00 6.37 -1.30
CA SER A 45 6.48 6.39 -1.19
C SER A 45 7.04 5.04 -0.70
N ILE A 46 6.38 4.40 0.27
CA ILE A 46 6.76 3.06 0.75
C ILE A 46 6.61 2.03 -0.38
N ALA A 47 5.50 2.06 -1.13
CA ALA A 47 5.29 1.16 -2.26
C ALA A 47 6.35 1.38 -3.35
N GLN A 48 6.65 2.63 -3.67
CA GLN A 48 7.64 2.97 -4.69
C GLN A 48 9.04 2.51 -4.30
N SER A 49 9.48 2.77 -3.06
CA SER A 49 10.80 2.32 -2.60
C SER A 49 10.90 0.79 -2.54
N THR A 50 9.80 0.11 -2.19
CA THR A 50 9.74 -1.36 -2.21
C THR A 50 9.85 -1.88 -3.65
N PHE A 51 9.14 -1.26 -4.59
CA PHE A 51 9.22 -1.59 -6.00
C PHE A 51 10.63 -1.36 -6.56
N GLU A 52 11.26 -0.23 -6.25
CA GLU A 52 12.62 0.09 -6.69
C GLU A 52 13.62 -0.95 -6.17
N GLU A 53 13.51 -1.36 -4.91
CA GLU A 53 14.33 -2.43 -4.35
C GLU A 53 14.12 -3.75 -5.09
N MET A 54 12.86 -4.19 -5.27
CA MET A 54 12.53 -5.41 -5.99
C MET A 54 13.03 -5.39 -7.45
N SER A 55 13.03 -4.21 -8.09
CA SER A 55 13.48 -4.04 -9.47
C SER A 55 15.00 -4.25 -9.65
N THR A 56 15.76 -4.23 -8.57
CA THR A 56 17.20 -4.52 -8.59
C THR A 56 17.52 -6.01 -8.46
N LYS A 57 16.52 -6.84 -8.18
CA LYS A 57 16.66 -8.27 -7.92
C LYS A 57 16.47 -9.09 -9.20
N ALA A 58 16.92 -10.34 -9.17
CA ALA A 58 16.67 -11.27 -10.25
C ALA A 58 15.17 -11.51 -10.46
N PHE A 59 14.76 -11.95 -11.63
CA PHE A 59 13.36 -12.25 -11.93
C PHE A 59 12.84 -13.50 -11.20
N ASP A 60 13.72 -14.46 -10.95
CA ASP A 60 13.39 -15.79 -10.43
C ASP A 60 14.68 -16.40 -9.89
N GLU A 61 14.63 -17.30 -8.91
CA GLU A 61 15.79 -17.95 -8.32
C GLU A 61 16.73 -18.56 -9.40
N VAL A 62 16.16 -19.20 -10.40
CA VAL A 62 16.95 -19.76 -11.52
C VAL A 62 17.67 -18.69 -12.32
N THR A 63 17.19 -17.44 -12.28
CA THR A 63 17.79 -16.34 -13.07
C THR A 63 18.82 -15.53 -12.28
N THR A 64 19.08 -15.86 -11.03
CA THR A 64 20.17 -15.29 -10.23
C THR A 64 21.54 -15.63 -10.82
N ASP A 65 21.71 -16.90 -11.21
CA ASP A 65 22.99 -17.41 -11.72
C ASP A 65 23.02 -17.59 -13.26
N TRP A 66 21.87 -17.91 -13.88
CA TRP A 66 21.78 -18.32 -15.28
C TRP A 66 20.62 -17.66 -16.01
N LYS A 67 20.82 -17.37 -17.29
CA LYS A 67 19.69 -17.02 -18.16
C LYS A 67 18.96 -18.27 -18.58
N THR A 68 17.63 -18.22 -18.60
CA THR A 68 16.78 -19.31 -19.07
C THR A 68 15.80 -18.86 -20.14
N ASP A 69 15.62 -19.67 -21.17
CA ASP A 69 14.59 -19.49 -22.21
C ASP A 69 13.40 -20.44 -21.99
N SER A 70 13.45 -21.29 -20.94
CA SER A 70 12.42 -22.27 -20.62
C SER A 70 11.58 -21.81 -19.43
N GLN A 71 10.27 -21.62 -19.64
CA GLN A 71 9.33 -21.35 -18.55
C GLN A 71 9.26 -22.50 -17.54
N ASP A 72 9.55 -23.73 -17.98
CA ASP A 72 9.50 -24.91 -17.12
C ASP A 72 10.65 -24.99 -16.12
N SER A 73 11.70 -24.19 -16.27
CA SER A 73 12.78 -24.10 -15.30
C SER A 73 12.50 -23.09 -14.18
N LEU A 74 11.55 -22.17 -14.38
CA LEU A 74 11.23 -21.14 -13.37
C LEU A 74 10.65 -21.77 -12.10
N THR A 75 10.73 -21.05 -11.01
CA THR A 75 10.23 -21.45 -9.68
C THR A 75 8.72 -21.72 -9.70
N LEU A 76 8.27 -22.79 -9.08
CA LEU A 76 6.84 -23.08 -8.93
C LEU A 76 6.20 -22.08 -7.97
N THR A 77 4.98 -21.63 -8.27
CA THR A 77 4.24 -20.70 -7.39
C THR A 77 4.10 -21.21 -5.95
N ALA A 78 4.02 -22.52 -5.75
CA ALA A 78 3.95 -23.13 -4.43
C ALA A 78 5.29 -23.06 -3.65
N SER A 79 6.38 -22.72 -4.33
CA SER A 79 7.72 -22.58 -3.75
C SER A 79 8.16 -21.11 -3.67
N PHE A 80 7.27 -20.16 -3.97
CA PHE A 80 7.57 -18.74 -3.79
C PHE A 80 7.79 -18.41 -2.31
N GLY A 81 8.74 -17.55 -2.05
CA GLY A 81 9.15 -17.08 -0.73
C GLY A 81 10.65 -17.26 -0.51
N PRO A 82 11.20 -16.67 0.55
CA PRO A 82 12.64 -16.67 0.80
C PRO A 82 13.21 -18.07 0.94
N ASP A 83 14.39 -18.27 0.38
CA ASP A 83 15.16 -19.49 0.52
C ASP A 83 15.71 -19.65 1.96
N SER A 84 16.16 -20.86 2.31
CA SER A 84 16.59 -21.20 3.68
C SER A 84 17.74 -20.32 4.19
N ALA A 85 18.54 -19.72 3.32
CA ALA A 85 19.64 -18.81 3.66
C ALA A 85 19.20 -17.35 3.78
N GLU A 86 18.02 -17.00 3.29
CA GLU A 86 17.51 -15.64 3.16
C GLU A 86 16.63 -15.24 4.34
N THR A 87 17.21 -15.20 5.50
CA THR A 87 16.51 -14.92 6.78
C THR A 87 16.07 -13.47 6.96
N THR A 88 16.55 -12.55 6.12
CA THR A 88 16.24 -11.12 6.19
C THR A 88 16.07 -10.55 4.79
N ARG A 89 15.22 -9.52 4.64
CA ARG A 89 14.93 -8.83 3.38
C ARG A 89 16.19 -8.37 2.62
N THR A 90 17.26 -8.07 3.32
CA THR A 90 18.53 -7.65 2.71
C THR A 90 19.27 -8.78 1.99
N LEU A 91 18.90 -10.02 2.26
CA LEU A 91 19.47 -11.21 1.63
C LEU A 91 18.66 -11.69 0.42
N PHE A 92 17.43 -11.18 0.26
CA PHE A 92 16.58 -11.49 -0.90
C PHE A 92 17.33 -11.16 -2.17
N ASP A 93 17.41 -12.12 -3.10
CA ASP A 93 18.16 -11.93 -4.34
C ASP A 93 17.27 -12.03 -5.59
N ASP A 94 16.04 -12.52 -5.45
CA ASP A 94 15.03 -12.54 -6.51
C ASP A 94 13.69 -11.91 -6.10
N ILE A 95 12.75 -11.85 -7.06
CA ILE A 95 11.41 -11.27 -6.83
C ILE A 95 10.53 -12.23 -6.03
N ASP A 96 10.74 -13.54 -6.14
CA ASP A 96 9.89 -14.55 -5.50
C ASP A 96 9.98 -14.50 -3.98
N ASP A 97 11.14 -14.09 -3.44
CA ASP A 97 11.41 -13.96 -2.01
C ASP A 97 10.45 -13.02 -1.30
N TYR A 98 9.93 -12.05 -2.03
CA TYR A 98 8.95 -11.11 -1.49
C TYR A 98 7.55 -11.70 -1.38
N HIS A 99 7.30 -12.92 -1.86
CA HIS A 99 5.98 -13.53 -1.77
C HIS A 99 5.61 -13.87 -0.33
N GLY A 100 4.50 -13.30 0.15
CA GLY A 100 4.07 -13.48 1.54
C GLY A 100 4.87 -12.64 2.55
N TYR A 101 5.85 -11.85 2.09
CA TYR A 101 6.64 -11.02 2.99
C TYR A 101 5.79 -9.91 3.61
N TYR A 102 5.97 -9.73 4.91
CA TYR A 102 5.30 -8.70 5.70
C TYR A 102 6.33 -7.89 6.48
N PHE A 103 6.16 -6.57 6.48
CA PHE A 103 6.94 -5.68 7.33
C PHE A 103 6.11 -4.49 7.81
N VAL A 104 6.63 -3.79 8.80
CA VAL A 104 6.04 -2.57 9.34
C VAL A 104 7.02 -1.44 9.15
N ASP A 105 6.58 -0.40 8.46
CA ASP A 105 7.26 0.89 8.42
C ASP A 105 6.55 1.86 9.36
N SER A 106 7.24 2.87 9.86
CA SER A 106 6.65 3.81 10.84
C SER A 106 7.18 5.22 10.66
N THR A 107 6.26 6.18 10.74
CA THR A 107 6.57 7.59 10.75
C THR A 107 6.12 8.23 12.06
N MET A 108 6.81 9.29 12.47
CA MET A 108 6.57 9.96 13.75
C MET A 108 5.14 10.52 13.87
N ASN A 109 4.56 10.99 12.74
CA ASN A 109 3.26 11.66 12.74
C ASN A 109 2.08 10.76 12.37
N LEU A 110 2.31 9.70 11.59
CA LEU A 110 1.25 8.85 11.03
C LEU A 110 1.24 7.43 11.63
N GLY A 111 2.21 7.12 12.50
CA GLY A 111 2.31 5.81 13.12
C GLY A 111 2.75 4.71 12.16
N LYS A 112 2.18 3.52 12.31
CA LYS A 112 2.61 2.31 11.62
C LYS A 112 1.89 2.10 10.29
N PHE A 113 2.66 1.76 9.27
CA PHE A 113 2.21 1.25 7.98
C PHE A 113 2.49 -0.24 7.93
N ASN A 114 1.44 -1.04 7.83
CA ASN A 114 1.56 -2.48 7.66
C ASN A 114 1.61 -2.78 6.18
N VAL A 115 2.68 -3.42 5.73
CA VAL A 115 2.95 -3.73 4.33
C VAL A 115 2.99 -5.23 4.15
N SER A 116 2.27 -5.73 3.15
CA SER A 116 2.35 -7.14 2.72
C SER A 116 2.43 -7.23 1.20
N ILE A 117 3.18 -8.23 0.71
CA ILE A 117 3.50 -8.38 -0.70
C ILE A 117 3.04 -9.75 -1.18
N ILE A 118 2.44 -9.80 -2.36
CA ILE A 118 2.06 -11.04 -3.03
C ILE A 118 2.61 -11.02 -4.45
N ILE A 119 3.33 -12.07 -4.81
CA ILE A 119 3.85 -12.29 -6.16
C ILE A 119 3.02 -13.37 -6.85
N ASN A 120 2.70 -13.17 -8.11
CA ASN A 120 2.01 -14.14 -8.95
C ASN A 120 2.56 -14.12 -10.37
N TYR A 121 2.59 -15.28 -11.01
CA TYR A 121 2.67 -15.33 -12.48
C TYR A 121 1.40 -14.77 -13.09
N VAL A 122 1.52 -14.04 -14.17
CA VAL A 122 0.39 -13.47 -14.91
C VAL A 122 0.47 -13.78 -16.38
N VAL A 123 -0.67 -13.71 -17.06
CA VAL A 123 -0.74 -13.87 -18.52
C VAL A 123 -0.06 -12.67 -19.18
N PRO A 124 1.01 -12.84 -19.99
CA PRO A 124 1.76 -11.72 -20.56
C PRO A 124 0.91 -10.72 -21.37
N SER A 125 -0.10 -11.23 -22.08
CA SER A 125 -1.04 -10.39 -22.84
C SER A 125 -2.09 -9.67 -21.98
N ASN A 126 -2.27 -10.09 -20.71
CA ASN A 126 -3.21 -9.50 -19.77
C ASN A 126 -2.69 -9.64 -18.33
N PRO A 127 -1.84 -8.72 -17.85
CA PRO A 127 -1.23 -8.79 -16.51
C PRO A 127 -2.23 -8.73 -15.34
N ASN A 128 -3.49 -8.42 -15.60
CA ASN A 128 -4.53 -8.50 -14.57
C ASN A 128 -4.99 -9.94 -14.30
N THR A 129 -4.72 -10.87 -15.22
CA THR A 129 -5.10 -12.27 -15.10
C THR A 129 -3.96 -13.08 -14.53
N ILE A 130 -4.17 -13.70 -13.36
CA ILE A 130 -3.21 -14.62 -12.76
C ILE A 130 -3.10 -15.86 -13.65
N SER A 131 -1.88 -16.27 -13.93
CA SER A 131 -1.59 -17.51 -14.67
C SER A 131 -1.50 -18.68 -13.70
N SER A 132 -2.06 -19.82 -14.08
CA SER A 132 -1.90 -21.09 -13.36
C SER A 132 -0.59 -21.80 -13.72
N THR A 133 0.11 -21.32 -14.73
CA THR A 133 1.40 -21.84 -15.21
C THR A 133 2.47 -20.78 -15.08
N ARG A 134 3.74 -21.20 -15.04
CA ARG A 134 4.90 -20.32 -15.06
C ARG A 134 4.93 -19.52 -16.36
N THR A 135 5.27 -18.26 -16.27
CA THR A 135 5.39 -17.33 -17.41
C THR A 135 6.58 -16.41 -17.18
N PHE A 136 7.09 -15.77 -18.22
CA PHE A 136 8.12 -14.73 -18.12
C PHE A 136 7.55 -13.36 -17.69
N THR A 137 6.40 -13.36 -16.99
CA THR A 137 5.82 -12.14 -16.46
C THR A 137 5.26 -12.41 -15.07
N LYS A 138 5.76 -11.70 -14.09
CA LYS A 138 5.29 -11.73 -12.70
C LYS A 138 4.62 -10.40 -12.34
N LYS A 139 3.65 -10.47 -11.45
CA LYS A 139 2.98 -9.32 -10.86
C LYS A 139 3.24 -9.30 -9.37
N ALA A 140 3.80 -8.20 -8.90
CA ALA A 140 3.84 -7.87 -7.48
C ALA A 140 2.63 -7.02 -7.10
N THR A 141 1.94 -7.41 -6.04
CA THR A 141 0.88 -6.64 -5.43
C THR A 141 1.30 -6.28 -4.02
N ILE A 142 1.46 -4.99 -3.77
CA ILE A 142 1.86 -4.44 -2.47
C ILE A 142 0.62 -3.88 -1.80
N PHE A 143 0.24 -4.42 -0.66
CA PHE A 143 -0.87 -3.96 0.16
C PHE A 143 -0.33 -3.13 1.32
N ILE A 144 -0.88 -1.94 1.52
CA ILE A 144 -0.48 -1.05 2.61
C ILE A 144 -1.71 -0.62 3.40
N ASN A 145 -1.62 -0.77 4.71
CA ASN A 145 -2.66 -0.35 5.63
C ASN A 145 -2.09 0.57 6.72
N ASN A 146 -2.86 1.59 7.09
CA ASN A 146 -2.54 2.54 8.14
C ASN A 146 -3.83 3.04 8.78
N SER A 147 -3.79 3.51 10.03
CA SER A 147 -4.96 3.97 10.79
C SER A 147 -5.66 5.20 10.20
N TYR A 148 -4.96 6.01 9.41
CA TYR A 148 -5.52 7.20 8.75
C TYR A 148 -6.06 6.92 7.35
N LEU A 149 -5.79 5.74 6.78
CA LEU A 149 -6.34 5.32 5.50
C LEU A 149 -7.75 4.74 5.71
N LYS A 150 -8.74 5.19 4.95
CA LYS A 150 -10.10 4.63 4.98
C LYS A 150 -10.15 3.18 4.52
N ASN A 151 -9.29 2.85 3.54
CA ASN A 151 -9.20 1.52 2.97
C ASN A 151 -7.72 1.15 2.82
N GLN A 152 -7.45 -0.16 2.78
CA GLN A 152 -6.15 -0.67 2.39
C GLN A 152 -5.82 -0.20 0.98
N LEU A 153 -4.63 0.37 0.78
CA LEU A 153 -4.13 0.72 -0.54
C LEU A 153 -3.46 -0.48 -1.18
N GLN A 154 -3.60 -0.57 -2.49
CA GLN A 154 -3.04 -1.63 -3.29
C GLN A 154 -2.24 -1.04 -4.45
N TYR A 155 -0.97 -1.40 -4.54
CA TYR A 155 -0.07 -1.00 -5.63
C TYR A 155 0.33 -2.24 -6.42
N ILE A 156 0.27 -2.14 -7.75
CA ILE A 156 0.50 -3.27 -8.65
C ILE A 156 1.64 -2.93 -9.60
N TYR A 157 2.60 -3.82 -9.67
CA TYR A 157 3.75 -3.71 -10.57
C TYR A 157 3.89 -5.00 -11.37
N ALA A 158 4.22 -4.88 -12.65
CA ALA A 158 4.49 -6.02 -13.52
C ALA A 158 5.99 -6.07 -13.85
N TYR A 159 6.55 -7.25 -13.77
CA TYR A 159 7.93 -7.55 -14.12
C TYR A 159 7.94 -8.53 -15.29
N SER A 160 8.77 -8.27 -16.27
CA SER A 160 9.03 -9.18 -17.40
C SER A 160 10.51 -9.50 -17.46
N TYR A 161 10.78 -10.79 -17.69
CA TYR A 161 12.13 -11.31 -17.92
C TYR A 161 12.57 -11.11 -19.36
#